data_cbb655fd4905a65346f743e66cd70c7a
#
_entry.id   cbb655fd4905a65346f743e66cd70c7a
#
_cell.length_a   1.000
_cell.length_b   1.000
_cell.length_c   1.000
_cell.angle_alpha   90.00
_cell.angle_beta   90.00
_cell.angle_gamma   90.00
#
_symmetry.space_group_name_H-M   'P 1'
#
loop_
_entity.id
_entity.type
_entity.pdbx_description
1 polymer ?
#
loop_
_entity_poly.entity_id
_entity_poly.type
_entity_poly.pdbx_seq_one_letter_code
_entity_poly.pdbx_strand_id
1 'polypeptide(L)'
;MGAVHVLNEIAIHTEDYILRKGITTPAPKLLQMIHHRTAAIAHGAKAVVQDINARLVVVWSQAGGSARYISKHRFGVPVVALSTDPGAVRRMALYYGIMPLQSDIPGHYDDLPLLVDNICADHKLAEPGDRVVIAAGAPLGIVGVTNSLSVHTVGKV
;
A
#
# COMPACT_ATOMS: atom_id res chain seq x y z
N MET A 1 -21.17 20.44 -13.08
CA MET A 1 -21.10 19.24 -12.21
C MET A 1 -21.32 17.93 -12.96
N GLY A 2 -22.14 17.84 -14.04
CA GLY A 2 -22.43 16.58 -14.72
C GLY A 2 -21.22 15.84 -15.31
N ALA A 3 -20.27 16.53 -15.95
CA ALA A 3 -19.13 15.88 -16.61
C ALA A 3 -18.20 15.14 -15.63
N VAL A 4 -17.91 15.73 -14.46
CA VAL A 4 -17.06 15.10 -13.44
C VAL A 4 -17.75 13.86 -12.85
N HIS A 5 -19.07 13.92 -12.64
CA HIS A 5 -19.84 12.78 -12.18
C HIS A 5 -19.80 11.61 -13.18
N VAL A 6 -20.02 11.88 -14.46
CA VAL A 6 -19.94 10.86 -15.53
C VAL A 6 -18.54 10.26 -15.62
N LEU A 7 -17.48 11.07 -15.54
CA LEU A 7 -16.11 10.56 -15.53
C LEU A 7 -15.83 9.66 -14.35
N ASN A 8 -16.33 10.02 -13.16
CA ASN A 8 -16.19 9.20 -11.96
C ASN A 8 -16.93 7.85 -12.11
N GLU A 9 -18.16 7.85 -12.62
CA GLU A 9 -18.91 6.61 -12.88
C GLU A 9 -18.20 5.72 -13.91
N ILE A 10 -17.69 6.28 -15.01
CA ILE A 10 -16.91 5.54 -16.00
C ILE A 10 -15.67 4.91 -15.33
N ALA A 11 -14.95 5.65 -14.49
CA ALA A 11 -13.79 5.14 -13.79
C ALA A 11 -14.17 3.96 -12.88
N ILE A 12 -15.19 4.12 -12.03
CA ILE A 12 -15.65 3.07 -11.10
C ILE A 12 -16.07 1.81 -11.88
N HIS A 13 -16.91 1.95 -12.91
CA HIS A 13 -17.35 0.81 -13.71
C HIS A 13 -16.20 0.11 -14.43
N THR A 14 -15.23 0.87 -14.93
CA THR A 14 -14.05 0.31 -15.61
C THR A 14 -13.17 -0.45 -14.63
N GLU A 15 -12.92 0.09 -13.45
CA GLU A 15 -12.11 -0.54 -12.42
C GLU A 15 -12.76 -1.84 -11.91
N ASP A 16 -14.06 -1.82 -11.66
CA ASP A 16 -14.84 -2.99 -11.27
C ASP A 16 -14.85 -4.07 -12.37
N TYR A 17 -14.98 -3.69 -13.63
CA TYR A 17 -14.85 -4.62 -14.75
C TYR A 17 -13.46 -5.29 -14.81
N ILE A 18 -12.40 -4.50 -14.64
CA ILE A 18 -11.00 -4.97 -14.64
C ILE A 18 -10.80 -5.99 -13.50
N LEU A 19 -11.30 -5.68 -12.29
CA LEU A 19 -11.22 -6.58 -11.13
C LEU A 19 -11.98 -7.88 -11.37
N ARG A 20 -13.24 -7.81 -11.81
CA ARG A 20 -14.07 -9.00 -12.07
C ARG A 20 -13.52 -9.90 -13.16
N LYS A 21 -12.87 -9.34 -14.17
CA LYS A 21 -12.26 -10.10 -15.27
C LYS A 21 -10.84 -10.60 -14.96
N GLY A 22 -10.29 -10.28 -13.80
CA GLY A 22 -8.92 -10.64 -13.45
C GLY A 22 -7.88 -10.02 -14.40
N ILE A 23 -8.22 -8.90 -15.04
CA ILE A 23 -7.31 -8.22 -15.95
C ILE A 23 -6.18 -7.61 -15.12
N THR A 24 -4.97 -8.13 -15.27
CA THR A 24 -3.79 -7.59 -14.62
C THR A 24 -3.18 -6.50 -15.47
N THR A 25 -3.03 -5.31 -14.91
CA THR A 25 -2.24 -4.25 -15.55
C THR A 25 -0.78 -4.45 -15.12
N PRO A 26 0.14 -4.79 -16.03
CA PRO A 26 1.54 -4.92 -15.66
C PRO A 26 2.08 -3.57 -15.17
N ALA A 27 3.01 -3.62 -14.22
CA ALA A 27 3.73 -2.43 -13.81
C ALA A 27 4.45 -1.80 -15.01
N PRO A 28 4.58 -0.46 -15.05
CA PRO A 28 5.30 0.19 -16.14
C PRO A 28 6.68 -0.43 -16.34
N LYS A 29 7.01 -0.82 -17.58
CA LYS A 29 8.29 -1.48 -17.93
C LYS A 29 9.51 -0.70 -17.41
N LEU A 30 9.43 0.62 -17.42
CA LEU A 30 10.48 1.50 -16.90
C LEU A 30 10.82 1.20 -15.44
N LEU A 31 9.87 0.82 -14.60
CA LEU A 31 10.11 0.47 -13.19
C LEU A 31 10.95 -0.80 -13.04
N GLN A 32 10.88 -1.71 -14.00
CA GLN A 32 11.66 -2.95 -14.00
C GLN A 32 13.11 -2.69 -14.46
N MET A 33 13.31 -1.69 -15.32
CA MET A 33 14.63 -1.38 -15.92
C MET A 33 15.53 -0.54 -15.04
N ILE A 34 14.99 0.19 -14.07
CA ILE A 34 15.78 1.13 -13.25
C ILE A 34 16.55 0.46 -12.11
N HIS A 35 16.43 -0.86 -11.93
CA HIS A 35 17.09 -1.62 -10.83
C HIS A 35 16.93 -0.95 -9.46
N HIS A 36 15.79 -0.30 -9.21
CA HIS A 36 15.56 0.47 -8.00
C HIS A 36 14.96 -0.42 -6.90
N ARG A 37 15.61 -0.48 -5.75
CA ARG A 37 15.23 -1.35 -4.62
C ARG A 37 13.75 -1.23 -4.25
N THR A 38 13.23 -0.02 -4.05
CA THR A 38 11.82 0.21 -3.70
C THR A 38 10.86 -0.28 -4.78
N ALA A 39 11.25 -0.16 -6.07
CA ALA A 39 10.43 -0.67 -7.17
C ALA A 39 10.39 -2.22 -7.16
N ALA A 40 11.51 -2.86 -6.84
CA ALA A 40 11.59 -4.32 -6.70
C ALA A 40 10.74 -4.82 -5.50
N ILE A 41 10.80 -4.13 -4.36
CA ILE A 41 9.95 -4.44 -3.19
C ILE A 41 8.46 -4.29 -3.56
N ALA A 42 8.08 -3.22 -4.26
CA ALA A 42 6.70 -3.00 -4.70
C ALA A 42 6.22 -4.10 -5.66
N HIS A 43 7.09 -4.57 -6.55
CA HIS A 43 6.80 -5.70 -7.44
C HIS A 43 6.62 -7.00 -6.65
N GLY A 44 7.54 -7.31 -5.74
CA GLY A 44 7.44 -8.48 -4.86
C GLY A 44 6.19 -8.45 -3.98
N ALA A 45 5.85 -7.27 -3.43
CA ALA A 45 4.61 -7.11 -2.66
C ALA A 45 3.37 -7.49 -3.46
N LYS A 46 3.31 -7.15 -4.77
CA LYS A 46 2.18 -7.52 -5.64
C LYS A 46 2.05 -9.05 -5.76
N ALA A 47 3.16 -9.75 -5.98
CA ALA A 47 3.18 -11.21 -6.06
C ALA A 47 2.72 -11.83 -4.73
N VAL A 48 3.33 -11.40 -3.62
CA VAL A 48 2.97 -11.91 -2.28
C VAL A 48 1.48 -11.70 -1.99
N VAL A 49 0.93 -10.52 -2.26
CA VAL A 49 -0.51 -10.23 -2.04
C VAL A 49 -1.39 -11.23 -2.78
N GLN A 50 -1.04 -11.54 -4.03
CA GLN A 50 -1.80 -12.47 -4.85
C GLN A 50 -1.67 -13.92 -4.35
N ASP A 51 -0.45 -14.37 -4.08
CA ASP A 51 -0.17 -15.75 -3.69
C ASP A 51 -0.79 -16.13 -2.34
N ILE A 52 -0.82 -15.19 -1.39
CA ILE A 52 -1.39 -15.47 -0.06
C ILE A 52 -2.82 -14.97 0.10
N ASN A 53 -3.42 -14.37 -0.95
CA ASN A 53 -4.73 -13.72 -0.87
C ASN A 53 -4.80 -12.72 0.30
N ALA A 54 -3.84 -11.80 0.36
CA ALA A 54 -3.78 -10.81 1.43
C ALA A 54 -4.97 -9.83 1.35
N ARG A 55 -5.46 -9.41 2.51
CA ARG A 55 -6.60 -8.50 2.63
C ARG A 55 -6.21 -7.04 2.43
N LEU A 56 -4.97 -6.68 2.77
CA LEU A 56 -4.49 -5.31 2.87
C LEU A 56 -2.99 -5.24 2.58
N VAL A 57 -2.54 -4.12 2.05
CA VAL A 57 -1.12 -3.73 2.02
C VAL A 57 -0.92 -2.52 2.93
N VAL A 58 0.09 -2.55 3.78
CA VAL A 58 0.54 -1.38 4.55
C VAL A 58 1.94 -1.00 4.10
N VAL A 59 2.17 0.27 3.80
CA VAL A 59 3.49 0.76 3.42
C VAL A 59 3.92 1.93 4.30
N TRP A 60 5.10 1.82 4.94
CA TRP A 60 5.73 2.97 5.56
C TRP A 60 6.42 3.82 4.48
N SER A 61 5.97 5.06 4.31
CA SER A 61 6.40 5.91 3.21
C SER A 61 6.64 7.35 3.66
N GLN A 62 7.75 7.56 4.41
CA GLN A 62 8.06 8.81 5.10
C GLN A 62 7.89 10.07 4.25
N ALA A 63 8.33 10.07 3.00
CA ALA A 63 8.20 11.20 2.06
C ALA A 63 7.22 10.91 0.90
N GLY A 64 6.46 9.81 0.94
CA GLY A 64 5.51 9.42 -0.11
C GLY A 64 6.13 8.64 -1.27
N GLY A 65 7.44 8.43 -1.33
CA GLY A 65 8.13 7.77 -2.44
C GLY A 65 7.74 6.29 -2.60
N SER A 66 7.76 5.54 -1.51
CA SER A 66 7.39 4.10 -1.51
C SER A 66 5.94 3.90 -1.91
N ALA A 67 5.03 4.71 -1.36
CA ALA A 67 3.61 4.67 -1.72
C ALA A 67 3.40 4.94 -3.22
N ARG A 68 4.19 5.84 -3.82
CA ARG A 68 4.13 6.11 -5.26
C ARG A 68 4.51 4.89 -6.10
N TYR A 69 5.54 4.13 -5.70
CA TYR A 69 5.89 2.88 -6.39
C TYR A 69 4.81 1.82 -6.22
N ILE A 70 4.30 1.64 -4.99
CA ILE A 70 3.23 0.71 -4.66
C ILE A 70 1.98 1.01 -5.50
N SER A 71 1.55 2.28 -5.59
CA SER A 71 0.35 2.69 -6.33
C SER A 71 0.37 2.29 -7.82
N LYS A 72 1.58 2.23 -8.43
CA LYS A 72 1.74 1.87 -9.84
C LYS A 72 1.42 0.40 -10.15
N HIS A 73 1.42 -0.45 -9.13
CA HIS A 73 1.11 -1.87 -9.29
C HIS A 73 -0.39 -2.17 -9.26
N ARG A 74 -1.24 -1.18 -8.96
CA ARG A 74 -2.70 -1.32 -8.92
C ARG A 74 -3.12 -2.61 -8.20
N PHE A 75 -2.89 -2.64 -6.90
CA PHE A 75 -3.30 -3.76 -6.06
C PHE A 75 -4.83 -3.91 -6.10
N GLY A 76 -5.32 -5.14 -6.15
CA GLY A 76 -6.77 -5.42 -6.05
C GLY A 76 -7.30 -5.35 -4.61
N VAL A 77 -6.48 -4.89 -3.68
CA VAL A 77 -6.79 -4.73 -2.26
C VAL A 77 -6.45 -3.31 -1.81
N PRO A 78 -7.03 -2.80 -0.72
CA PRO A 78 -6.68 -1.50 -0.16
C PRO A 78 -5.18 -1.39 0.14
N VAL A 79 -4.64 -0.18 0.02
CA VAL A 79 -3.25 0.11 0.39
C VAL A 79 -3.24 1.28 1.37
N VAL A 80 -2.82 1.03 2.60
CA VAL A 80 -2.58 2.06 3.61
C VAL A 80 -1.14 2.54 3.53
N ALA A 81 -0.93 3.84 3.43
CA ALA A 81 0.40 4.44 3.45
C ALA A 81 0.59 5.31 4.69
N LEU A 82 1.60 4.99 5.49
CA LEU A 82 1.90 5.64 6.76
C LEU A 82 3.05 6.64 6.61
N SER A 83 2.93 7.78 7.27
CA SER A 83 3.98 8.78 7.37
C SER A 83 3.78 9.67 8.61
N THR A 84 4.88 10.14 9.18
CA THR A 84 4.83 11.20 10.22
C THR A 84 4.66 12.60 9.61
N ASP A 85 5.01 12.78 8.31
CA ASP A 85 4.95 14.06 7.62
C ASP A 85 3.55 14.35 7.05
N PRO A 86 2.79 15.30 7.60
CA PRO A 86 1.48 15.66 7.07
C PRO A 86 1.52 16.15 5.62
N GLY A 87 2.66 16.69 5.17
CA GLY A 87 2.88 17.07 3.77
C GLY A 87 2.95 15.84 2.85
N ALA A 88 3.62 14.76 3.30
CA ALA A 88 3.64 13.48 2.59
C ALA A 88 2.24 12.85 2.56
N VAL A 89 1.52 12.86 3.68
CA VAL A 89 0.13 12.35 3.75
C VAL A 89 -0.76 13.03 2.71
N ARG A 90 -0.73 14.36 2.64
CA ARG A 90 -1.49 15.11 1.62
C ARG A 90 -1.10 14.76 0.19
N ARG A 91 0.21 14.60 -0.09
CA ARG A 91 0.67 14.19 -1.42
C ARG A 91 0.24 12.79 -1.80
N MET A 92 0.28 11.86 -0.85
CA MET A 92 -0.11 10.46 -1.06
C MET A 92 -1.60 10.29 -1.36
N ALA A 93 -2.45 11.21 -0.91
CA ALA A 93 -3.89 11.21 -1.23
C ALA A 93 -4.17 11.34 -2.75
N LEU A 94 -3.19 11.78 -3.54
CA LEU A 94 -3.30 11.86 -5.01
C LEU A 94 -2.88 10.57 -5.71
N TYR A 95 -2.40 9.57 -4.99
CA TYR A 95 -1.92 8.33 -5.59
C TYR A 95 -3.05 7.29 -5.69
N TYR A 96 -3.11 6.62 -6.83
CA TYR A 96 -4.13 5.61 -7.08
C TYR A 96 -4.13 4.51 -6.00
N GLY A 97 -5.31 4.26 -5.43
CA GLY A 97 -5.54 3.17 -4.47
C GLY A 97 -4.83 3.33 -3.13
N ILE A 98 -4.30 4.52 -2.82
CA ILE A 98 -3.63 4.78 -1.55
C ILE A 98 -4.59 5.47 -0.57
N MET A 99 -4.72 4.91 0.62
CA MET A 99 -5.31 5.53 1.80
C MET A 99 -4.18 6.01 2.71
N PRO A 100 -3.83 7.30 2.69
CA PRO A 100 -2.74 7.83 3.47
C PRO A 100 -3.21 8.13 4.90
N LEU A 101 -2.43 7.70 5.88
CA LEU A 101 -2.67 7.98 7.29
C LEU A 101 -1.43 8.61 7.92
N GLN A 102 -1.64 9.60 8.75
CA GLN A 102 -0.58 10.11 9.62
C GLN A 102 -0.43 9.18 10.82
N SER A 103 0.80 8.81 11.12
CA SER A 103 1.11 7.94 12.24
C SER A 103 2.49 8.26 12.79
N ASP A 104 2.66 8.16 14.09
CA ASP A 104 3.98 8.22 14.71
C ASP A 104 4.80 6.98 14.39
N ILE A 105 6.13 7.13 14.39
CA ILE A 105 7.04 5.99 14.21
C ILE A 105 6.99 5.12 15.47
N PRO A 106 6.74 3.80 15.34
CA PRO A 106 6.90 2.87 16.46
C PRO A 106 8.32 2.93 17.05
N GLY A 107 8.44 2.70 18.35
CA GLY A 107 9.73 2.72 19.04
C GLY A 107 10.72 1.71 18.50
N HIS A 108 10.22 0.54 18.10
CA HIS A 108 10.99 -0.51 17.43
C HIS A 108 10.31 -0.96 16.16
N TYR A 109 11.10 -1.51 15.23
CA TYR A 109 10.57 -2.08 13.98
C TYR A 109 9.57 -3.21 14.25
N ASP A 110 9.83 -3.99 15.30
CA ASP A 110 9.01 -5.13 15.74
C ASP A 110 7.63 -4.71 16.29
N ASP A 111 7.43 -3.43 16.60
CA ASP A 111 6.12 -2.89 17.02
C ASP A 111 5.22 -2.56 15.82
N LEU A 112 5.75 -2.61 14.59
CA LEU A 112 5.00 -2.28 13.38
C LEU A 112 3.77 -3.19 13.16
N PRO A 113 3.82 -4.51 13.40
CA PRO A 113 2.65 -5.37 13.35
C PRO A 113 1.53 -4.94 14.29
N LEU A 114 1.85 -4.55 15.53
CA LEU A 114 0.86 -4.06 16.50
C LEU A 114 0.21 -2.75 16.04
N LEU A 115 1.00 -1.83 15.47
CA LEU A 115 0.46 -0.62 14.87
C LEU A 115 -0.50 -0.94 13.73
N VAL A 116 -0.17 -1.93 12.89
CA VAL A 116 -1.01 -2.38 11.78
C VAL A 116 -2.31 -2.99 12.31
N ASP A 117 -2.29 -3.78 13.37
CA ASP A 117 -3.49 -4.34 13.99
C ASP A 117 -4.43 -3.22 14.49
N ASN A 118 -3.90 -2.20 15.15
CA ASN A 118 -4.68 -1.06 15.60
C ASN A 118 -5.33 -0.31 14.42
N ILE A 119 -4.57 -0.06 13.36
CA ILE A 119 -5.08 0.59 12.14
C ILE A 119 -6.19 -0.26 11.48
N CYS A 120 -6.01 -1.58 11.42
CA CYS A 120 -7.03 -2.49 10.89
C CYS A 120 -8.32 -2.43 11.69
N ALA A 121 -8.23 -2.41 13.03
CA ALA A 121 -9.39 -2.32 13.91
C ALA A 121 -10.10 -0.96 13.79
N ASP A 122 -9.36 0.14 13.89
CA ASP A 122 -9.90 1.50 13.88
C ASP A 122 -10.61 1.85 12.56
N HIS A 123 -10.05 1.39 11.43
CA HIS A 123 -10.57 1.68 10.10
C HIS A 123 -11.37 0.53 9.48
N LYS A 124 -11.55 -0.58 10.19
CA LYS A 124 -12.29 -1.78 9.71
C LYS A 124 -11.77 -2.31 8.38
N LEU A 125 -10.45 -2.38 8.23
CA LEU A 125 -9.79 -2.76 6.97
C LEU A 125 -9.51 -4.26 6.86
N ALA A 126 -9.29 -4.91 8.00
CA ALA A 126 -9.04 -6.34 8.07
C ALA A 126 -9.50 -6.87 9.44
N GLU A 127 -9.81 -8.16 9.51
CA GLU A 127 -10.29 -8.85 10.70
C GLU A 127 -9.19 -9.77 11.29
N PRO A 128 -9.28 -10.16 12.56
CA PRO A 128 -8.36 -11.14 13.14
C PRO A 128 -8.31 -12.42 12.29
N GLY A 129 -7.08 -12.83 11.93
CA GLY A 129 -6.84 -13.96 11.05
C GLY A 129 -6.59 -13.57 9.59
N ASP A 130 -6.93 -12.37 9.16
CA ASP A 130 -6.59 -11.87 7.83
C ASP A 130 -5.08 -11.66 7.67
N ARG A 131 -4.58 -11.85 6.45
CA ARG A 131 -3.18 -11.62 6.10
C ARG A 131 -2.99 -10.22 5.54
N VAL A 132 -1.97 -9.53 6.04
CA VAL A 132 -1.57 -8.18 5.61
C VAL A 132 -0.12 -8.22 5.16
N VAL A 133 0.16 -7.58 4.03
CA VAL A 133 1.52 -7.41 3.53
C VAL A 133 2.04 -6.04 3.99
N ILE A 134 3.19 -6.03 4.66
CA ILE A 134 3.82 -4.80 5.17
C ILE A 134 5.11 -4.55 4.38
N ALA A 135 5.21 -3.37 3.76
CA ALA A 135 6.41 -2.90 3.08
C ALA A 135 6.99 -1.71 3.85
N ALA A 136 8.22 -1.82 4.32
CA ALA A 136 8.83 -0.77 5.14
C ALA A 136 10.34 -0.66 4.92
N GLY A 137 10.93 0.41 5.46
CA GLY A 137 12.36 0.55 5.63
C GLY A 137 12.79 0.07 7.02
N ALA A 138 13.85 -0.69 7.10
CA ALA A 138 14.54 -0.98 8.36
C ALA A 138 15.91 -0.28 8.32
N PRO A 139 16.14 0.73 9.18
CA PRO A 139 15.24 1.29 10.21
C PRO A 139 14.08 2.12 9.63
N LEU A 140 12.98 2.26 10.40
CA LEU A 140 11.82 3.06 10.04
C LEU A 140 12.15 4.56 9.97
N GLY A 141 11.33 5.33 9.25
CA GLY A 141 11.42 6.80 9.21
C GLY A 141 12.51 7.36 8.31
N ILE A 142 13.42 6.54 7.76
CA ILE A 142 14.46 7.02 6.85
C ILE A 142 13.91 7.17 5.45
N VAL A 143 14.01 8.37 4.90
CA VAL A 143 13.53 8.69 3.55
C VAL A 143 14.31 7.86 2.49
N GLY A 144 13.58 7.29 1.54
CA GLY A 144 14.17 6.51 0.43
C GLY A 144 14.63 5.10 0.80
N VAL A 145 14.46 4.68 2.05
CA VAL A 145 14.78 3.33 2.49
C VAL A 145 13.49 2.49 2.57
N THR A 146 13.28 1.64 1.58
CA THR A 146 12.27 0.57 1.60
C THR A 146 13.00 -0.70 1.21
N ASN A 147 13.29 -1.54 2.17
CA ASN A 147 14.18 -2.69 2.03
C ASN A 147 13.62 -3.97 2.65
N SER A 148 12.43 -3.91 3.24
CA SER A 148 11.81 -5.08 3.83
C SER A 148 10.36 -5.26 3.35
N LEU A 149 9.96 -6.52 3.30
CA LEU A 149 8.63 -6.98 3.00
C LEU A 149 8.32 -8.11 3.99
N SER A 150 7.23 -7.98 4.72
CA SER A 150 6.80 -9.01 5.68
C SER A 150 5.31 -9.31 5.51
N VAL A 151 4.92 -10.50 5.98
CA VAL A 151 3.53 -10.92 6.05
C VAL A 151 3.14 -10.99 7.52
N HIS A 152 2.08 -10.29 7.86
CA HIS A 152 1.50 -10.29 9.19
C HIS A 152 0.11 -10.91 9.16
N THR A 153 -0.25 -11.64 10.21
CA THR A 153 -1.61 -12.13 10.42
C THR A 153 -2.24 -11.31 11.54
N VAL A 154 -3.29 -10.57 11.22
CA VAL A 154 -3.98 -9.67 12.16
C VAL A 154 -4.36 -10.42 13.44
N GLY A 155 -4.01 -9.84 14.60
CA GLY A 155 -4.28 -10.39 15.91
C GLY A 155 -3.37 -11.53 16.34
N LYS A 156 -2.28 -11.82 15.61
CA LYS A 156 -1.23 -12.75 16.01
C LYS A 156 0.08 -11.99 16.14
N VAL A 157 0.48 -11.73 17.37
CA VAL A 157 1.78 -11.14 17.72
C VAL A 157 2.74 -12.24 18.15
#